data_a0c554bc53e8ce02388a2fa217ecdc09
#
_entry.id   a0c554bc53e8ce02388a2fa217ecdc09
#
_cell.length_a   1.000
_cell.length_b   1.000
_cell.length_c   1.000
_cell.angle_alpha   90.00
_cell.angle_beta   90.00
_cell.angle_gamma   90.00
#
_symmetry.space_group_name_H-M   'P 1'
#
loop_
_entity.id
_entity.type
_entity.pdbx_description
1 polymer ?
#
loop_
_entity_poly.entity_id
_entity_poly.type
_entity_poly.pdbx_seq_one_letter_code
_entity_poly.pdbx_strand_id
1 'polypeptide(L)'
;MQSRELNIQVSTGLRVWLLLCVSALLAASPLAAAADSFVVRDMRVEGLQRISEGTVFNYVPINVGDTVDGLRVQEAIRALYQQALFDDIEMRRDGETLVIVVRERPSIESFTIDGNKDIKTEDLMESLRGVGLARGRTFDRSVLDNVQQFLIDEYYNRGKYGVQVNAVVTDRPNNTVSIAIDVKEGDRAKIRQVNIVGNHSFPEDEIRKGFELDTANWLSWFRQDDRYAKESMSGDLETLRSFYMNRGFADFRVESTQVAISPNKKDIYVTITVHEGERYTISDVKLVGRM
;
A
#
# COMPACT_ATOMS: atom_id res chain seq x y z
N MET A 1 65.91 -27.28 26.56
CA MET A 1 65.68 -25.91 26.03
C MET A 1 64.66 -25.24 26.91
N GLN A 2 65.07 -24.16 27.55
CA GLN A 2 64.48 -23.56 28.73
C GLN A 2 63.16 -22.89 28.47
N SER A 3 62.08 -23.29 29.20
CA SER A 3 60.84 -22.58 29.43
C SER A 3 61.07 -21.55 30.55
N ARG A 4 60.99 -20.25 30.19
CA ARG A 4 61.00 -19.15 31.15
C ARG A 4 59.60 -18.99 31.72
N GLU A 5 59.40 -19.36 32.98
CA GLU A 5 58.24 -18.98 33.76
C GLU A 5 58.33 -17.49 34.18
N LEU A 6 57.38 -16.68 33.78
CA LEU A 6 57.24 -15.29 34.20
C LEU A 6 56.51 -15.27 35.55
N ASN A 7 57.26 -15.09 36.61
CA ASN A 7 56.72 -14.95 37.98
C ASN A 7 56.34 -13.48 38.23
N ILE A 8 55.06 -13.16 38.06
CA ILE A 8 54.54 -11.80 38.36
C ILE A 8 54.21 -11.72 39.85
N GLN A 9 55.12 -11.13 40.63
CA GLN A 9 54.83 -10.75 42.01
C GLN A 9 53.89 -9.52 42.01
N VAL A 10 52.60 -9.75 42.26
CA VAL A 10 51.64 -8.67 42.50
C VAL A 10 51.80 -8.17 43.93
N SER A 11 52.24 -6.93 44.09
CA SER A 11 52.47 -6.31 45.38
C SER A 11 51.13 -6.18 46.18
N THR A 12 51.24 -6.36 47.48
CA THR A 12 50.09 -6.34 48.43
C THR A 12 49.26 -5.06 48.36
N GLY A 13 49.87 -3.94 47.94
CA GLY A 13 49.17 -2.65 47.74
C GLY A 13 48.18 -2.65 46.57
N LEU A 14 48.45 -3.40 45.51
CA LEU A 14 47.57 -3.48 44.35
C LEU A 14 46.28 -4.28 44.62
N ARG A 15 46.37 -5.26 45.55
CA ARG A 15 45.16 -6.03 45.98
C ARG A 15 44.19 -5.24 46.83
N VAL A 16 44.68 -4.34 47.66
CA VAL A 16 43.83 -3.46 48.47
C VAL A 16 43.13 -2.39 47.63
N TRP A 17 43.82 -1.88 46.58
CA TRP A 17 43.23 -0.93 45.63
C TRP A 17 42.14 -1.58 44.75
N LEU A 18 42.36 -2.83 44.31
CA LEU A 18 41.40 -3.58 43.51
C LEU A 18 40.12 -3.92 44.32
N LEU A 19 40.23 -4.24 45.59
CA LEU A 19 39.10 -4.47 46.50
C LEU A 19 38.33 -3.21 46.82
N LEU A 20 38.96 -2.06 46.90
CA LEU A 20 38.31 -0.74 47.11
C LEU A 20 37.57 -0.29 45.83
N CYS A 21 38.07 -0.54 44.63
CA CYS A 21 37.41 -0.26 43.37
C CYS A 21 36.18 -1.15 43.15
N VAL A 22 36.20 -2.42 43.55
CA VAL A 22 35.06 -3.34 43.42
C VAL A 22 33.96 -2.98 44.42
N SER A 23 34.29 -2.51 45.63
CA SER A 23 33.28 -2.06 46.60
C SER A 23 32.62 -0.72 46.21
N ALA A 24 33.32 0.17 45.46
CA ALA A 24 32.76 1.39 44.90
C ALA A 24 31.83 1.15 43.71
N LEU A 25 32.04 0.06 42.93
CA LEU A 25 31.17 -0.31 41.81
C LEU A 25 29.83 -0.94 42.27
N LEU A 26 29.78 -1.55 43.46
CA LEU A 26 28.53 -2.12 44.01
C LEU A 26 27.62 -1.07 44.70
N ALA A 27 28.08 0.14 44.91
CA ALA A 27 27.27 1.23 45.49
C ALA A 27 26.56 2.11 44.46
N ALA A 28 26.80 1.89 43.17
CA ALA A 28 26.00 2.48 42.08
C ALA A 28 24.71 1.65 41.90
N SER A 29 23.83 1.68 42.89
CA SER A 29 22.43 1.28 42.67
C SER A 29 21.90 2.19 41.57
N PRO A 30 21.34 1.67 40.46
CA PRO A 30 20.59 2.54 39.58
C PRO A 30 19.50 3.17 40.44
N LEU A 31 19.49 4.51 40.57
CA LEU A 31 18.27 5.22 40.92
C LEU A 31 17.26 4.79 39.86
N ALA A 32 16.46 3.76 40.16
CA ALA A 32 15.24 3.52 39.46
C ALA A 32 14.51 4.85 39.52
N ALA A 33 14.43 5.57 38.39
CA ALA A 33 13.57 6.72 38.25
C ALA A 33 12.20 6.23 38.73
N ALA A 34 11.80 6.66 39.92
CA ALA A 34 10.47 6.40 40.45
C ALA A 34 9.53 6.92 39.37
N ALA A 35 8.80 6.02 38.72
CA ALA A 35 7.80 6.42 37.76
C ALA A 35 6.91 7.44 38.47
N ASP A 36 6.92 8.71 37.99
CA ASP A 36 6.19 9.81 38.62
C ASP A 36 4.70 9.49 38.51
N SER A 37 4.17 8.79 39.50
CA SER A 37 2.76 8.41 39.60
C SER A 37 2.02 9.41 40.48
N PHE A 38 0.78 9.73 40.13
CA PHE A 38 -0.08 10.62 40.91
C PHE A 38 -1.51 10.12 40.94
N VAL A 39 -2.26 10.53 41.94
CA VAL A 39 -3.70 10.23 42.03
C VAL A 39 -4.47 11.33 41.31
N VAL A 40 -5.30 10.94 40.35
CA VAL A 40 -6.14 11.88 39.60
C VAL A 40 -7.32 12.28 40.45
N ARG A 41 -7.41 13.57 40.80
CA ARG A 41 -8.56 14.14 41.52
C ARG A 41 -9.56 14.84 40.60
N ASP A 42 -9.07 15.25 39.42
CA ASP A 42 -9.90 15.92 38.43
C ASP A 42 -9.39 15.62 37.03
N MET A 43 -10.27 15.74 36.04
CA MET A 43 -9.93 15.53 34.62
C MET A 43 -10.51 16.66 33.79
N ARG A 44 -9.70 17.22 32.87
CA ARG A 44 -10.09 18.30 31.98
C ARG A 44 -9.64 18.00 30.56
N VAL A 45 -10.48 18.34 29.57
CA VAL A 45 -10.16 18.24 28.17
C VAL A 45 -10.01 19.63 27.56
N GLU A 46 -8.95 19.85 26.81
CA GLU A 46 -8.68 21.09 26.08
C GLU A 46 -8.57 20.83 24.58
N GLY A 47 -8.97 21.81 23.74
CA GLY A 47 -8.84 21.75 22.29
C GLY A 47 -10.05 21.16 21.56
N LEU A 48 -11.12 20.83 22.28
CA LEU A 48 -12.39 20.36 21.67
C LEU A 48 -13.08 21.48 20.90
N GLN A 49 -13.69 21.12 19.78
CA GLN A 49 -14.48 22.03 18.94
C GLN A 49 -15.89 21.50 18.66
N ARG A 50 -16.03 20.23 18.35
CA ARG A 50 -17.29 19.58 17.98
C ARG A 50 -17.60 18.37 18.83
N ILE A 51 -16.55 17.71 19.35
CA ILE A 51 -16.66 16.52 20.18
C ILE A 51 -16.92 16.96 21.62
N SER A 52 -17.81 16.28 22.33
CA SER A 52 -18.07 16.57 23.72
C SER A 52 -16.98 15.98 24.64
N GLU A 53 -16.71 16.61 25.79
CA GLU A 53 -15.79 16.05 26.80
C GLU A 53 -16.21 14.64 27.23
N GLY A 54 -17.52 14.41 27.39
CA GLY A 54 -18.04 13.10 27.76
C GLY A 54 -17.69 12.00 26.73
N THR A 55 -17.58 12.35 25.44
CA THR A 55 -17.10 11.42 24.42
C THR A 55 -15.66 11.04 24.66
N VAL A 56 -14.79 12.01 25.02
CA VAL A 56 -13.38 11.75 25.31
C VAL A 56 -13.26 10.85 26.54
N PHE A 57 -13.97 11.17 27.62
CA PHE A 57 -13.92 10.40 28.86
C PHE A 57 -14.40 8.96 28.71
N ASN A 58 -15.34 8.69 27.80
CA ASN A 58 -15.79 7.34 27.53
C ASN A 58 -14.72 6.42 26.94
N TYR A 59 -13.70 7.00 26.29
CA TYR A 59 -12.62 6.23 25.65
C TYR A 59 -11.32 6.23 26.48
N VAL A 60 -11.21 7.09 27.50
CA VAL A 60 -10.04 7.15 28.39
C VAL A 60 -10.20 6.13 29.51
N PRO A 61 -9.33 5.12 29.63
CA PRO A 61 -9.41 4.10 30.68
C PRO A 61 -8.83 4.58 32.01
N ILE A 62 -9.08 5.85 32.37
CA ILE A 62 -8.64 6.49 33.60
C ILE A 62 -9.84 7.18 34.24
N ASN A 63 -10.04 6.99 35.54
CA ASN A 63 -11.10 7.63 36.30
C ASN A 63 -10.54 8.51 37.42
N VAL A 64 -11.36 9.44 37.91
CA VAL A 64 -11.06 10.18 39.11
C VAL A 64 -10.89 9.21 40.30
N GLY A 65 -9.77 9.32 40.99
CA GLY A 65 -9.37 8.42 42.07
C GLY A 65 -8.32 7.39 41.67
N ASP A 66 -8.07 7.19 40.38
CA ASP A 66 -7.04 6.26 39.90
C ASP A 66 -5.64 6.81 40.13
N THR A 67 -4.69 5.92 40.41
CA THR A 67 -3.26 6.24 40.37
C THR A 67 -2.76 6.05 38.92
N VAL A 68 -2.20 7.13 38.37
CA VAL A 68 -1.72 7.18 36.99
C VAL A 68 -0.22 7.31 36.95
N ASP A 69 0.40 6.45 36.16
CA ASP A 69 1.82 6.47 35.81
C ASP A 69 2.01 6.64 34.29
N GLY A 70 3.24 6.69 33.83
CA GLY A 70 3.54 6.85 32.40
C GLY A 70 2.97 5.74 31.51
N LEU A 71 2.82 4.50 32.01
CA LEU A 71 2.25 3.39 31.24
C LEU A 71 0.74 3.56 31.03
N ARG A 72 0.03 3.94 32.10
CA ARG A 72 -1.40 4.25 32.06
C ARG A 72 -1.70 5.42 31.10
N VAL A 73 -0.85 6.45 31.12
CA VAL A 73 -0.96 7.57 30.16
C VAL A 73 -0.80 7.09 28.72
N GLN A 74 0.18 6.25 28.43
CA GLN A 74 0.38 5.70 27.09
C GLN A 74 -0.81 4.84 26.62
N GLU A 75 -1.38 4.03 27.52
CA GLU A 75 -2.58 3.24 27.23
C GLU A 75 -3.77 4.14 26.90
N ALA A 76 -3.98 5.19 27.66
CA ALA A 76 -5.06 6.14 27.45
C ALA A 76 -4.92 6.91 26.12
N ILE A 77 -3.71 7.37 25.81
CA ILE A 77 -3.40 8.02 24.52
C ILE A 77 -3.69 7.04 23.38
N ARG A 78 -3.24 5.79 23.49
CA ARG A 78 -3.47 4.76 22.46
C ARG A 78 -4.96 4.50 22.27
N ALA A 79 -5.73 4.39 23.35
CA ALA A 79 -7.17 4.17 23.30
C ALA A 79 -7.91 5.30 22.56
N LEU A 80 -7.51 6.55 22.79
CA LEU A 80 -8.05 7.71 22.09
C LEU A 80 -7.66 7.74 20.60
N TYR A 81 -6.40 7.42 20.25
CA TYR A 81 -5.98 7.36 18.85
C TYR A 81 -6.72 6.29 18.05
N GLN A 82 -7.09 5.17 18.67
CA GLN A 82 -7.87 4.10 18.02
C GLN A 82 -9.25 4.57 17.55
N GLN A 83 -9.79 5.66 18.11
CA GLN A 83 -11.08 6.20 17.69
C GLN A 83 -10.99 7.00 16.39
N ALA A 84 -9.78 7.32 15.91
CA ALA A 84 -9.53 8.12 14.70
C ALA A 84 -10.23 9.51 14.70
N LEU A 85 -10.53 10.06 15.85
CA LEU A 85 -11.20 11.34 16.02
C LEU A 85 -10.21 12.52 16.13
N PHE A 86 -8.97 12.24 16.49
CA PHE A 86 -7.97 13.23 16.81
C PHE A 86 -6.72 13.08 15.94
N ASP A 87 -6.15 14.20 15.53
CA ASP A 87 -4.85 14.28 14.86
C ASP A 87 -3.71 14.25 15.84
N ASP A 88 -3.93 14.85 17.04
CA ASP A 88 -2.94 14.95 18.06
C ASP A 88 -3.56 14.81 19.44
N ILE A 89 -2.85 14.14 20.35
CA ILE A 89 -3.29 13.88 21.71
C ILE A 89 -2.07 14.00 22.63
N GLU A 90 -2.16 14.91 23.57
CA GLU A 90 -1.18 15.10 24.63
C GLU A 90 -1.86 14.96 25.99
N MET A 91 -1.22 14.31 26.95
CA MET A 91 -1.70 14.26 28.32
C MET A 91 -0.67 14.92 29.22
N ARG A 92 -1.13 15.88 30.01
CA ARG A 92 -0.31 16.66 30.94
C ARG A 92 -0.85 16.53 32.36
N ARG A 93 0.05 16.58 33.33
CA ARG A 93 -0.30 16.70 34.73
C ARG A 93 -0.28 18.19 35.14
N ASP A 94 -1.36 18.64 35.72
CA ASP A 94 -1.45 19.97 36.36
C ASP A 94 -1.88 19.78 37.83
N GLY A 95 -0.88 19.68 38.72
CA GLY A 95 -1.10 19.32 40.13
C GLY A 95 -1.67 17.90 40.27
N GLU A 96 -2.93 17.76 40.68
CA GLU A 96 -3.68 16.51 40.79
C GLU A 96 -4.73 16.35 39.68
N THR A 97 -4.75 17.27 38.68
CA THR A 97 -5.62 17.24 37.51
C THR A 97 -4.90 16.60 36.33
N LEU A 98 -5.55 15.64 35.67
CA LEU A 98 -5.13 15.11 34.38
C LEU A 98 -5.71 15.98 33.27
N VAL A 99 -4.86 16.70 32.55
CA VAL A 99 -5.27 17.54 31.43
C VAL A 99 -5.01 16.78 30.12
N ILE A 100 -6.08 16.53 29.37
CA ILE A 100 -6.06 15.86 28.06
C ILE A 100 -6.18 16.94 26.99
N VAL A 101 -5.12 17.20 26.26
CA VAL A 101 -5.10 18.17 25.16
C VAL A 101 -5.27 17.43 23.87
N VAL A 102 -6.28 17.79 23.09
CA VAL A 102 -6.60 17.13 21.83
C VAL A 102 -6.68 18.15 20.70
N ARG A 103 -6.32 17.69 19.50
CA ARG A 103 -6.62 18.38 18.26
C ARG A 103 -7.56 17.50 17.43
N GLU A 104 -8.82 17.94 17.31
CA GLU A 104 -9.81 17.18 16.55
C GLU A 104 -9.48 17.13 15.07
N ARG A 105 -9.65 15.96 14.45
CA ARG A 105 -9.66 15.86 13.00
C ARG A 105 -10.87 16.59 12.43
N PRO A 106 -10.70 17.35 11.34
CA PRO A 106 -11.84 18.00 10.70
C PRO A 106 -12.83 16.97 10.14
N SER A 107 -14.07 17.38 9.93
CA SER A 107 -15.03 16.55 9.21
C SER A 107 -15.21 17.04 7.77
N ILE A 108 -15.57 16.11 6.89
CA ILE A 108 -15.83 16.40 5.48
C ILE A 108 -17.18 17.11 5.36
N GLU A 109 -17.16 18.40 4.98
CA GLU A 109 -18.37 19.18 4.70
C GLU A 109 -18.91 18.90 3.31
N SER A 110 -18.02 18.88 2.32
CA SER A 110 -18.35 18.61 0.93
C SER A 110 -17.25 17.83 0.23
N PHE A 111 -17.67 17.09 -0.77
CA PHE A 111 -16.79 16.28 -1.58
C PHE A 111 -17.28 16.28 -3.02
N THR A 112 -16.42 16.62 -3.97
CA THR A 112 -16.72 16.66 -5.41
C THR A 112 -15.66 15.93 -6.21
N ILE A 113 -16.08 15.34 -7.33
CA ILE A 113 -15.19 14.76 -8.35
C ILE A 113 -15.59 15.36 -9.68
N ASP A 114 -14.61 15.87 -10.40
CA ASP A 114 -14.81 16.49 -11.71
C ASP A 114 -13.81 15.90 -12.73
N GLY A 115 -14.19 15.91 -14.02
CA GLY A 115 -13.35 15.49 -15.12
C GLY A 115 -13.39 13.99 -15.46
N ASN A 116 -14.08 13.18 -14.67
CA ASN A 116 -14.30 11.73 -14.86
C ASN A 116 -15.39 11.48 -15.93
N LYS A 117 -15.00 11.28 -17.18
CA LYS A 117 -15.92 11.06 -18.31
C LYS A 117 -16.21 9.59 -18.56
N ASP A 118 -15.21 8.70 -18.39
CA ASP A 118 -15.30 7.26 -18.64
C ASP A 118 -15.96 6.49 -17.49
N ILE A 119 -15.93 7.04 -16.29
CA ILE A 119 -16.53 6.42 -15.10
C ILE A 119 -17.63 7.35 -14.59
N LYS A 120 -18.82 6.82 -14.37
CA LYS A 120 -19.92 7.61 -13.84
C LYS A 120 -19.60 8.16 -12.46
N THR A 121 -19.91 9.41 -12.23
CA THR A 121 -19.66 10.08 -10.94
C THR A 121 -20.36 9.34 -9.80
N GLU A 122 -21.59 8.84 -10.04
CA GLU A 122 -22.37 8.11 -9.05
C GLU A 122 -21.66 6.84 -8.57
N ASP A 123 -21.10 6.04 -9.51
CA ASP A 123 -20.39 4.80 -9.22
C ASP A 123 -19.10 5.06 -8.42
N LEU A 124 -18.37 6.13 -8.79
CA LEU A 124 -17.21 6.58 -8.04
C LEU A 124 -17.58 7.03 -6.62
N MET A 125 -18.61 7.87 -6.51
CA MET A 125 -19.08 8.38 -5.22
C MET A 125 -19.54 7.26 -4.28
N GLU A 126 -20.16 6.21 -4.81
CA GLU A 126 -20.54 5.03 -4.02
C GLU A 126 -19.30 4.26 -3.52
N SER A 127 -18.35 3.98 -4.41
CA SER A 127 -17.08 3.31 -4.06
C SER A 127 -16.32 4.09 -3.00
N LEU A 128 -16.24 5.41 -3.12
CA LEU A 128 -15.50 6.28 -2.21
C LEU A 128 -16.16 6.41 -0.83
N ARG A 129 -17.50 6.34 -0.76
CA ARG A 129 -18.23 6.25 0.53
C ARG A 129 -17.84 4.96 1.27
N GLY A 130 -17.68 3.85 0.54
CA GLY A 130 -17.27 2.57 1.10
C GLY A 130 -15.91 2.60 1.79
N VAL A 131 -14.98 3.41 1.29
CA VAL A 131 -13.63 3.58 1.88
C VAL A 131 -13.53 4.74 2.89
N GLY A 132 -14.67 5.35 3.27
CA GLY A 132 -14.74 6.36 4.33
C GLY A 132 -14.71 7.82 3.86
N LEU A 133 -14.64 8.09 2.55
CA LEU A 133 -14.66 9.44 2.02
C LEU A 133 -16.10 9.88 1.74
N ALA A 134 -16.77 10.40 2.77
CA ALA A 134 -18.17 10.85 2.66
C ALA A 134 -18.41 12.08 3.53
N ARG A 135 -19.43 12.88 3.15
CA ARG A 135 -19.88 14.02 3.94
C ARG A 135 -20.23 13.61 5.36
N GLY A 136 -19.77 14.40 6.33
CA GLY A 136 -19.97 14.17 7.78
C GLY A 136 -19.00 13.16 8.40
N ARG A 137 -18.18 12.46 7.61
CA ARG A 137 -17.12 11.61 8.13
C ARG A 137 -15.90 12.43 8.57
N THR A 138 -15.15 11.89 9.51
CA THR A 138 -13.86 12.45 9.90
C THR A 138 -12.89 12.37 8.73
N PHE A 139 -12.22 13.47 8.44
CA PHE A 139 -11.22 13.52 7.37
C PHE A 139 -9.91 12.90 7.84
N ASP A 140 -9.39 11.98 7.04
CA ASP A 140 -8.06 11.41 7.20
C ASP A 140 -7.29 11.58 5.89
N ARG A 141 -6.12 12.20 5.96
CA ARG A 141 -5.26 12.44 4.79
C ARG A 141 -4.86 11.14 4.11
N SER A 142 -4.56 10.10 4.89
CA SER A 142 -4.16 8.80 4.36
C SER A 142 -5.28 8.14 3.55
N VAL A 143 -6.53 8.33 3.96
CA VAL A 143 -7.70 7.85 3.20
C VAL A 143 -7.77 8.57 1.85
N LEU A 144 -7.53 9.88 1.82
CA LEU A 144 -7.54 10.64 0.57
C LEU A 144 -6.42 10.19 -0.38
N ASP A 145 -5.22 9.98 0.14
CA ASP A 145 -4.07 9.50 -0.66
C ASP A 145 -4.35 8.10 -1.23
N ASN A 146 -4.95 7.20 -0.45
CA ASN A 146 -5.40 5.88 -0.93
C ASN A 146 -6.48 6.00 -2.00
N VAL A 147 -7.39 6.94 -1.87
CA VAL A 147 -8.44 7.22 -2.87
C VAL A 147 -7.83 7.71 -4.17
N GLN A 148 -6.86 8.61 -4.12
CA GLN A 148 -6.16 9.06 -5.33
C GLN A 148 -5.49 7.89 -6.05
N GLN A 149 -4.80 7.01 -5.30
CA GLN A 149 -4.17 5.83 -5.89
C GLN A 149 -5.21 4.86 -6.47
N PHE A 150 -6.30 4.60 -5.75
CA PHE A 150 -7.39 3.77 -6.23
C PHE A 150 -7.97 4.30 -7.57
N LEU A 151 -8.19 5.61 -7.67
CA LEU A 151 -8.66 6.23 -8.91
C LEU A 151 -7.64 6.06 -10.04
N ILE A 152 -6.35 6.28 -9.77
CA ILE A 152 -5.28 6.07 -10.76
C ILE A 152 -5.29 4.63 -11.27
N ASP A 153 -5.36 3.66 -10.36
CA ASP A 153 -5.36 2.24 -10.70
C ASP A 153 -6.60 1.85 -11.51
N GLU A 154 -7.77 2.44 -11.18
CA GLU A 154 -9.02 2.22 -11.91
C GLU A 154 -8.93 2.75 -13.36
N TYR A 155 -8.29 3.91 -13.56
CA TYR A 155 -8.02 4.43 -14.91
C TYR A 155 -6.91 3.66 -15.63
N TYR A 156 -5.90 3.17 -14.93
CA TYR A 156 -4.87 2.30 -15.50
C TYR A 156 -5.47 0.99 -16.00
N ASN A 157 -6.38 0.41 -15.23
CA ASN A 157 -7.12 -0.78 -15.64
C ASN A 157 -7.96 -0.54 -16.92
N ARG A 158 -8.33 0.71 -17.20
CA ARG A 158 -9.03 1.14 -18.43
C ARG A 158 -8.08 1.58 -19.55
N GLY A 159 -6.78 1.30 -19.41
CA GLY A 159 -5.76 1.65 -20.40
C GLY A 159 -5.42 3.15 -20.46
N LYS A 160 -5.85 3.95 -19.48
CA LYS A 160 -5.56 5.38 -19.41
C LYS A 160 -4.35 5.68 -18.55
N TYR A 161 -3.18 5.26 -19.01
CA TYR A 161 -1.91 5.40 -18.27
C TYR A 161 -1.41 6.86 -18.12
N GLY A 162 -2.05 7.80 -18.78
CA GLY A 162 -1.77 9.23 -18.68
C GLY A 162 -2.66 9.97 -17.68
N VAL A 163 -3.49 9.27 -16.92
CA VAL A 163 -4.38 9.90 -15.94
C VAL A 163 -3.62 10.68 -14.89
N GLN A 164 -4.17 11.83 -14.53
CA GLN A 164 -3.73 12.66 -13.41
C GLN A 164 -4.93 12.87 -12.49
N VAL A 165 -4.76 12.56 -11.22
CA VAL A 165 -5.76 12.75 -10.19
C VAL A 165 -5.20 13.72 -9.15
N ASN A 166 -5.79 14.91 -9.07
CA ASN A 166 -5.39 15.93 -8.12
C ASN A 166 -6.49 16.16 -7.10
N ALA A 167 -6.16 16.02 -5.81
CA ALA A 167 -7.08 16.32 -4.74
C ALA A 167 -6.66 17.59 -4.02
N VAL A 168 -7.60 18.50 -3.88
CA VAL A 168 -7.44 19.76 -3.14
C VAL A 168 -8.32 19.71 -1.91
N VAL A 169 -7.70 19.89 -0.74
CA VAL A 169 -8.39 20.01 0.55
C VAL A 169 -8.38 21.48 0.94
N THR A 170 -9.54 22.02 1.23
CA THR A 170 -9.71 23.41 1.66
C THR A 170 -10.36 23.43 3.03
N ASP A 171 -9.69 24.07 3.98
CA ASP A 171 -10.23 24.27 5.32
C ASP A 171 -11.47 25.17 5.27
N ARG A 172 -12.45 24.83 6.10
CA ARG A 172 -13.72 25.54 6.25
C ARG A 172 -13.96 25.87 7.74
N PRO A 173 -14.86 26.79 8.02
CA PRO A 173 -15.26 27.08 9.43
C PRO A 173 -15.72 25.82 10.16
N ASN A 174 -15.76 25.90 11.49
CA ASN A 174 -16.25 24.84 12.38
C ASN A 174 -15.50 23.50 12.26
N ASN A 175 -14.18 23.55 12.06
CA ASN A 175 -13.32 22.37 11.91
C ASN A 175 -13.85 21.40 10.86
N THR A 176 -14.15 21.90 9.65
CA THR A 176 -14.59 21.13 8.50
C THR A 176 -13.65 21.34 7.31
N VAL A 177 -13.70 20.42 6.36
CA VAL A 177 -12.95 20.51 5.10
C VAL A 177 -13.85 20.28 3.90
N SER A 178 -13.52 20.95 2.80
CA SER A 178 -14.06 20.70 1.49
C SER A 178 -13.01 20.01 0.64
N ILE A 179 -13.35 18.90 -0.02
CA ILE A 179 -12.46 18.12 -0.86
C ILE A 179 -12.94 18.19 -2.30
N ALA A 180 -12.06 18.63 -3.19
CA ALA A 180 -12.29 18.63 -4.62
C ALA A 180 -11.25 17.72 -5.30
N ILE A 181 -11.71 16.73 -6.05
CA ILE A 181 -10.84 15.84 -6.84
C ILE A 181 -11.05 16.19 -8.32
N ASP A 182 -9.98 16.63 -8.97
CA ASP A 182 -9.91 16.88 -10.41
C ASP A 182 -9.22 15.73 -11.12
N VAL A 183 -9.92 15.11 -12.06
CA VAL A 183 -9.45 13.99 -12.84
C VAL A 183 -9.17 14.44 -14.27
N LYS A 184 -7.92 14.31 -14.70
CA LYS A 184 -7.55 14.45 -16.11
C LYS A 184 -7.26 13.05 -16.65
N GLU A 185 -8.24 12.45 -17.30
CA GLU A 185 -8.19 11.03 -17.67
C GLU A 185 -7.07 10.69 -18.65
N GLY A 186 -6.72 11.63 -19.54
CA GLY A 186 -5.82 11.35 -20.66
C GLY A 186 -6.46 10.50 -21.74
N ASP A 187 -5.65 10.17 -22.75
CA ASP A 187 -6.07 9.28 -23.84
C ASP A 187 -5.89 7.82 -23.44
N ARG A 188 -6.72 6.94 -24.00
CA ARG A 188 -6.52 5.50 -23.87
C ARG A 188 -5.32 5.07 -24.72
N ALA A 189 -4.40 4.31 -24.12
CA ALA A 189 -3.24 3.77 -24.84
C ALA A 189 -3.67 2.66 -25.80
N LYS A 190 -2.99 2.60 -26.95
CA LYS A 190 -3.24 1.61 -28.02
C LYS A 190 -2.04 0.69 -28.15
N ILE A 191 -2.29 -0.59 -28.41
CA ILE A 191 -1.23 -1.53 -28.76
C ILE A 191 -0.68 -1.12 -30.12
N ARG A 192 0.57 -0.66 -30.10
CA ARG A 192 1.29 -0.20 -31.28
C ARG A 192 1.99 -1.32 -31.99
N GLN A 193 2.51 -2.27 -31.23
CA GLN A 193 3.29 -3.36 -31.76
C GLN A 193 3.26 -4.56 -30.80
N VAL A 194 3.17 -5.75 -31.38
CA VAL A 194 3.38 -7.03 -30.71
C VAL A 194 4.58 -7.69 -31.37
N ASN A 195 5.66 -7.91 -30.62
CA ASN A 195 6.88 -8.57 -31.09
C ASN A 195 6.95 -9.98 -30.52
N ILE A 196 7.34 -10.95 -31.34
CA ILE A 196 7.63 -12.31 -30.90
C ILE A 196 9.13 -12.54 -31.03
N VAL A 197 9.77 -12.99 -29.96
CA VAL A 197 11.21 -13.24 -29.90
C VAL A 197 11.45 -14.70 -29.59
N GLY A 198 12.39 -15.32 -30.31
CA GLY A 198 12.69 -16.76 -30.20
C GLY A 198 11.96 -17.65 -31.22
N ASN A 199 11.20 -17.03 -32.12
CA ASN A 199 10.54 -17.70 -33.24
C ASN A 199 11.54 -17.90 -34.39
N HIS A 200 12.12 -19.07 -34.50
CA HIS A 200 13.08 -19.43 -35.56
C HIS A 200 12.47 -20.20 -36.69
N SER A 201 11.43 -20.98 -36.41
CA SER A 201 10.80 -21.91 -37.39
C SER A 201 9.77 -21.24 -38.28
N PHE A 202 9.15 -20.16 -37.84
CA PHE A 202 8.10 -19.44 -38.57
C PHE A 202 8.31 -17.94 -38.52
N PRO A 203 8.03 -17.21 -39.61
CA PRO A 203 8.06 -15.74 -39.58
C PRO A 203 6.94 -15.19 -38.72
N GLU A 204 7.21 -14.04 -38.11
CA GLU A 204 6.30 -13.41 -37.15
C GLU A 204 4.92 -13.07 -37.73
N ASP A 205 4.88 -12.65 -38.99
CA ASP A 205 3.65 -12.31 -39.70
C ASP A 205 2.74 -13.54 -39.94
N GLU A 206 3.31 -14.75 -40.05
CA GLU A 206 2.54 -16.00 -40.13
C GLU A 206 1.91 -16.36 -38.77
N ILE A 207 2.69 -16.21 -37.70
CA ILE A 207 2.25 -16.51 -36.34
C ILE A 207 1.11 -15.58 -35.94
N ARG A 208 1.24 -14.29 -36.24
CA ARG A 208 0.30 -13.24 -35.83
C ARG A 208 -1.03 -13.25 -36.55
N LYS A 209 -1.17 -13.95 -37.65
CA LYS A 209 -2.44 -14.04 -38.43
C LYS A 209 -3.67 -14.46 -37.61
N GLY A 210 -3.45 -15.14 -36.48
CA GLY A 210 -4.52 -15.59 -35.60
C GLY A 210 -4.72 -14.68 -34.35
N PHE A 211 -3.96 -13.61 -34.21
CA PHE A 211 -4.03 -12.76 -33.02
C PHE A 211 -5.16 -11.74 -33.11
N GLU A 212 -5.92 -11.62 -32.01
CA GLU A 212 -6.97 -10.61 -31.90
C GLU A 212 -6.38 -9.20 -31.68
N LEU A 213 -5.24 -9.12 -30.98
CA LEU A 213 -4.57 -7.85 -30.68
C LEU A 213 -3.90 -7.24 -31.92
N ASP A 214 -3.58 -8.03 -32.94
CA ASP A 214 -2.93 -7.56 -34.18
C ASP A 214 -3.92 -7.06 -35.23
N THR A 215 -5.16 -7.50 -35.13
CA THR A 215 -6.21 -6.96 -35.99
C THR A 215 -6.59 -5.58 -35.45
N ALA A 216 -5.97 -4.54 -36.04
CA ALA A 216 -6.46 -3.17 -35.99
C ALA A 216 -7.83 -3.09 -36.68
N ASN A 217 -8.78 -3.92 -36.25
CA ASN A 217 -10.15 -3.83 -36.65
C ASN A 217 -10.68 -2.52 -36.10
N TRP A 218 -10.89 -1.56 -36.98
CA TRP A 218 -11.50 -0.30 -36.72
C TRP A 218 -12.82 -0.41 -35.91
N LEU A 219 -13.45 -1.59 -35.86
CA LEU A 219 -14.60 -1.94 -35.03
C LEU A 219 -14.26 -2.20 -33.55
N SER A 220 -13.03 -2.55 -33.19
CA SER A 220 -12.63 -2.70 -31.77
C SER A 220 -12.56 -1.35 -31.04
N TRP A 221 -12.44 -0.27 -31.75
CA TRP A 221 -12.58 1.10 -31.29
C TRP A 221 -13.93 1.36 -30.57
N PHE A 222 -15.00 0.63 -30.90
CA PHE A 222 -16.34 0.78 -30.31
C PHE A 222 -16.56 -0.03 -29.02
N ARG A 223 -15.68 -0.97 -28.68
CA ARG A 223 -15.79 -1.77 -27.45
C ARG A 223 -14.93 -1.15 -26.35
N GLN A 224 -15.60 -0.55 -25.38
CA GLN A 224 -15.02 0.23 -24.28
C GLN A 224 -14.62 -0.64 -23.07
N ASP A 225 -14.14 -1.87 -23.23
CA ASP A 225 -13.92 -2.77 -22.10
C ASP A 225 -12.46 -3.20 -21.96
N ASP A 226 -11.81 -2.83 -20.85
CA ASP A 226 -10.40 -3.15 -20.55
C ASP A 226 -10.17 -4.60 -20.16
N ARG A 227 -11.23 -5.31 -19.75
CA ARG A 227 -11.21 -6.77 -19.63
C ARG A 227 -10.82 -7.39 -20.94
N TYR A 228 -11.27 -6.81 -22.04
CA TYR A 228 -11.00 -7.29 -23.39
C TYR A 228 -9.50 -7.33 -23.70
N ALA A 229 -8.69 -6.36 -23.27
CA ALA A 229 -7.25 -6.36 -23.55
C ALA A 229 -6.50 -7.50 -22.82
N LYS A 230 -6.86 -7.81 -21.57
CA LYS A 230 -6.27 -8.96 -20.82
C LYS A 230 -6.79 -10.29 -21.33
N GLU A 231 -8.07 -10.38 -21.61
CA GLU A 231 -8.71 -11.59 -22.15
C GLU A 231 -8.21 -11.89 -23.56
N SER A 232 -8.09 -10.88 -24.42
CA SER A 232 -7.50 -11.00 -25.76
C SER A 232 -6.03 -11.41 -25.72
N MET A 233 -5.24 -10.83 -24.80
CA MET A 233 -3.85 -11.25 -24.62
C MET A 233 -3.75 -12.72 -24.21
N SER A 234 -4.59 -13.17 -23.28
CA SER A 234 -4.62 -14.57 -22.87
C SER A 234 -5.07 -15.49 -24.03
N GLY A 235 -6.04 -15.05 -24.83
CA GLY A 235 -6.49 -15.72 -26.03
C GLY A 235 -5.39 -15.83 -27.09
N ASP A 236 -4.66 -14.74 -27.31
CA ASP A 236 -3.55 -14.72 -28.27
C ASP A 236 -2.38 -15.60 -27.84
N LEU A 237 -2.07 -15.66 -26.54
CA LEU A 237 -1.06 -16.59 -26.01
C LEU A 237 -1.47 -18.06 -26.18
N GLU A 238 -2.75 -18.38 -26.01
CA GLU A 238 -3.26 -19.74 -26.28
C GLU A 238 -3.29 -20.05 -27.77
N THR A 239 -3.63 -19.08 -28.61
CA THR A 239 -3.56 -19.19 -30.08
C THR A 239 -2.12 -19.45 -30.54
N LEU A 240 -1.16 -18.73 -29.97
CA LEU A 240 0.26 -18.90 -30.18
C LEU A 240 0.71 -20.33 -29.82
N ARG A 241 0.32 -20.79 -28.63
CA ARG A 241 0.62 -22.14 -28.18
C ARG A 241 0.02 -23.21 -29.15
N SER A 242 -1.23 -23.06 -29.49
CA SER A 242 -1.93 -23.96 -30.39
C SER A 242 -1.31 -23.97 -31.79
N PHE A 243 -0.85 -22.81 -32.28
CA PHE A 243 -0.17 -22.69 -33.57
C PHE A 243 1.07 -23.58 -33.63
N TYR A 244 1.92 -23.56 -32.60
CA TYR A 244 3.13 -24.37 -32.53
C TYR A 244 2.86 -25.85 -32.25
N MET A 245 1.99 -26.16 -31.29
CA MET A 245 1.64 -27.55 -30.95
C MET A 245 1.03 -28.28 -32.10
N ASN A 246 0.13 -27.65 -32.89
CA ASN A 246 -0.49 -28.23 -34.07
C ASN A 246 0.52 -28.50 -35.22
N ARG A 247 1.73 -27.90 -35.12
CA ARG A 247 2.81 -28.10 -36.11
C ARG A 247 3.92 -29.04 -35.61
N GLY A 248 3.69 -29.70 -34.47
CA GLY A 248 4.57 -30.72 -33.90
C GLY A 248 5.57 -30.24 -32.87
N PHE A 249 5.48 -29.00 -32.41
CA PHE A 249 6.35 -28.45 -31.36
C PHE A 249 5.75 -28.71 -29.98
N ALA A 250 5.89 -29.94 -29.48
CA ALA A 250 5.26 -30.38 -28.23
C ALA A 250 5.83 -29.70 -26.99
N ASP A 251 7.08 -29.25 -27.04
CA ASP A 251 7.79 -28.56 -25.93
C ASP A 251 7.68 -27.03 -26.00
N PHE A 252 6.83 -26.53 -26.90
CA PHE A 252 6.61 -25.08 -27.02
C PHE A 252 6.13 -24.49 -25.72
N ARG A 253 6.74 -23.38 -25.32
CA ARG A 253 6.32 -22.58 -24.18
C ARG A 253 6.58 -21.10 -24.40
N VAL A 254 5.73 -20.27 -23.81
CA VAL A 254 5.98 -18.85 -23.63
C VAL A 254 6.85 -18.68 -22.38
N GLU A 255 8.03 -18.09 -22.54
CA GLU A 255 8.96 -17.86 -21.43
C GLU A 255 8.63 -16.59 -20.66
N SER A 256 8.28 -15.53 -21.38
CA SER A 256 7.87 -14.27 -20.78
C SER A 256 7.00 -13.44 -21.72
N THR A 257 6.18 -12.58 -21.11
CA THR A 257 5.45 -11.52 -21.80
C THR A 257 5.78 -10.20 -21.12
N GLN A 258 6.35 -9.27 -21.87
CA GLN A 258 6.72 -7.95 -21.41
C GLN A 258 5.84 -6.89 -22.06
N VAL A 259 5.31 -5.98 -21.26
CA VAL A 259 4.50 -4.86 -21.71
C VAL A 259 5.23 -3.56 -21.39
N ALA A 260 5.54 -2.76 -22.40
CA ALA A 260 6.16 -1.47 -22.26
C ALA A 260 5.19 -0.37 -22.72
N ILE A 261 5.09 0.69 -21.93
CA ILE A 261 4.26 1.87 -22.23
C ILE A 261 5.18 3.00 -22.67
N SER A 262 4.84 3.65 -23.78
CA SER A 262 5.58 4.79 -24.29
C SER A 262 5.65 5.96 -23.28
N PRO A 263 6.66 6.84 -23.34
CA PRO A 263 6.76 7.97 -22.44
C PRO A 263 5.55 8.92 -22.49
N ASN A 264 4.91 9.05 -23.67
CA ASN A 264 3.71 9.87 -23.87
C ASN A 264 2.42 9.21 -23.36
N LYS A 265 2.53 7.94 -22.85
CA LYS A 265 1.41 7.15 -22.30
C LYS A 265 0.29 6.80 -23.29
N LYS A 266 0.56 6.87 -24.59
CA LYS A 266 -0.44 6.64 -25.65
C LYS A 266 -0.24 5.32 -26.42
N ASP A 267 0.97 4.74 -26.36
CA ASP A 267 1.32 3.52 -27.11
C ASP A 267 1.80 2.43 -26.16
N ILE A 268 1.37 1.20 -26.44
CA ILE A 268 1.76 -0.02 -25.74
C ILE A 268 2.55 -0.88 -26.73
N TYR A 269 3.66 -1.42 -26.26
CA TYR A 269 4.51 -2.38 -26.96
C TYR A 269 4.51 -3.68 -26.17
N VAL A 270 4.16 -4.77 -26.81
CA VAL A 270 4.15 -6.12 -26.21
C VAL A 270 5.29 -6.91 -26.79
N THR A 271 6.09 -7.56 -25.97
CA THR A 271 7.14 -8.50 -26.39
C THR A 271 6.87 -9.85 -25.76
N ILE A 272 6.67 -10.86 -26.60
CA ILE A 272 6.42 -12.25 -26.19
C ILE A 272 7.68 -13.04 -26.50
N THR A 273 8.37 -13.54 -25.48
CA THR A 273 9.53 -14.41 -25.64
C THR A 273 9.08 -15.87 -25.60
N VAL A 274 9.44 -16.62 -26.63
CA VAL A 274 9.06 -18.01 -26.76
C VAL A 274 10.26 -18.93 -26.85
N HIS A 275 10.04 -20.16 -26.43
CA HIS A 275 10.92 -21.28 -26.69
C HIS A 275 10.15 -22.30 -27.53
N GLU A 276 10.61 -22.53 -28.78
CA GLU A 276 9.90 -23.41 -29.70
C GLU A 276 10.02 -24.88 -29.33
N GLY A 277 11.21 -25.29 -28.80
CA GLY A 277 11.55 -26.68 -28.62
C GLY A 277 11.87 -27.39 -29.94
N GLU A 278 11.94 -28.72 -29.89
CA GLU A 278 12.15 -29.56 -31.08
C GLU A 278 10.83 -29.89 -31.75
N ARG A 279 10.88 -30.13 -33.07
CA ARG A 279 9.71 -30.57 -33.82
C ARG A 279 9.60 -32.07 -33.77
N TYR A 280 8.52 -32.58 -33.21
CA TYR A 280 8.21 -34.00 -33.10
C TYR A 280 7.33 -34.46 -34.28
N THR A 281 7.53 -35.70 -34.72
CA THR A 281 6.67 -36.41 -35.68
C THR A 281 6.20 -37.71 -35.08
N ILE A 282 4.91 -38.04 -35.28
CA ILE A 282 4.35 -39.30 -34.80
C ILE A 282 4.87 -40.42 -35.68
N SER A 283 5.60 -41.38 -35.11
CA SER A 283 6.16 -42.53 -35.81
C SER A 283 5.19 -43.72 -35.89
N ASP A 284 4.38 -43.94 -34.88
CA ASP A 284 3.44 -45.06 -34.79
C ASP A 284 2.29 -44.73 -33.82
N VAL A 285 1.08 -45.23 -34.13
CA VAL A 285 -0.10 -45.15 -33.27
C VAL A 285 -0.65 -46.55 -33.04
N LYS A 286 -0.55 -47.04 -31.79
CA LYS A 286 -1.10 -48.35 -31.42
C LYS A 286 -2.40 -48.17 -30.65
N LEU A 287 -3.49 -48.72 -31.19
CA LEU A 287 -4.76 -48.84 -30.51
C LEU A 287 -4.74 -50.09 -29.63
N VAL A 288 -4.84 -49.92 -28.30
CA VAL A 288 -4.92 -51.01 -27.33
C VAL A 288 -6.30 -50.97 -26.67
N GLY A 289 -7.09 -52.02 -26.91
CA GLY A 289 -8.43 -52.17 -26.34
C GLY A 289 -9.01 -53.57 -26.64
N ARG A 290 -9.92 -54.05 -25.79
CA ARG A 290 -10.77 -55.23 -26.11
C ARG A 290 -11.92 -54.74 -26.96
N MET A 291 -12.05 -55.37 -28.18
CA MET A 291 -13.32 -55.33 -28.89
C MET A 291 -14.37 -56.14 -28.13
#